data_7cca108d197951e407b13bb8e79544a4
#
_entry.id   7cca108d197951e407b13bb8e79544a4
#
_cell.length_a   1.000
_cell.length_b   1.000
_cell.length_c   1.000
_cell.angle_alpha   90.00
_cell.angle_beta   90.00
_cell.angle_gamma   90.00
#
_symmetry.space_group_name_H-M   'P 1'
#
loop_
_entity.id
_entity.type
_entity.pdbx_description
1 polymer ?
#
loop_
_entity_poly.entity_id
_entity_poly.type
_entity_poly.pdbx_seq_one_letter_code
_entity_poly.pdbx_strand_id
1 'polypeptide(L)'
;MTDETPAKYGGTPVREEILGYGGQSITEHEKEGVLDALEGDYITRGPTVEEFEERVADLVGVEHAVATTSGTTALHLAGEAAGFGPGDEVITTPLTFVSTAHAATYAGAEPVFADIDPHRRTLDPERVREQVSDETTGLIPMHYAGHPADIQGLLEVADDHDLTVIWDACHAFGGTWRGDSIGSQRDMAMFSFHPVKNITTGEGGMVVTDDDDLAARLQRLRSFDMEYDLAGHEDEPWYQVVEGVGYNYNVTDLQAALGLAQLDRIEGFKQRRDEIIARYDEAFGPIEGIRTPPDPVESDPMYHLYAIEVDEAFGCDRTAFVNAMHAENIGVQVHYVPLHFHPFFQEKYGYEEGMFPDAESVYEGLVSLPLFPEMDDSDVRDVVRAVRRLARHHG
;
A
#
# COMPACT_ATOMS: atom_id res chain seq x y z
N MET A 1 -38.17 17.29 15.81
CA MET A 1 -37.99 16.21 14.84
C MET A 1 -36.53 15.84 14.91
N THR A 2 -36.29 14.63 15.27
CA THR A 2 -35.00 14.14 15.72
C THR A 2 -34.00 14.18 14.57
N ASP A 3 -32.82 14.66 14.87
CA ASP A 3 -31.55 14.68 14.13
C ASP A 3 -31.09 13.28 13.63
N GLU A 4 -32.03 12.39 13.27
CA GLU A 4 -31.81 10.98 12.93
C GLU A 4 -32.05 10.65 11.46
N THR A 5 -32.72 11.55 10.71
CA THR A 5 -32.91 11.34 9.27
C THR A 5 -31.61 11.60 8.51
N PRO A 6 -31.09 10.66 7.70
CA PRO A 6 -29.88 10.91 6.94
C PRO A 6 -30.07 12.07 5.92
N ALA A 7 -28.99 12.80 5.67
CA ALA A 7 -29.01 13.98 4.81
C ALA A 7 -29.53 13.68 3.39
N LYS A 8 -29.16 12.54 2.80
CA LYS A 8 -29.68 12.07 1.51
C LYS A 8 -31.22 11.98 1.46
N TYR A 9 -31.88 11.79 2.61
CA TYR A 9 -33.33 11.60 2.75
C TYR A 9 -34.01 12.80 3.40
N GLY A 10 -33.37 13.98 3.36
CA GLY A 10 -33.93 15.26 3.82
C GLY A 10 -33.56 15.69 5.23
N GLY A 11 -32.64 15.00 5.88
CA GLY A 11 -32.01 15.43 7.12
C GLY A 11 -30.92 16.48 6.92
N THR A 12 -30.26 16.89 8.00
CA THR A 12 -29.08 17.75 7.97
C THR A 12 -27.83 16.87 8.03
N PRO A 13 -26.79 17.13 7.22
CA PRO A 13 -25.52 16.41 7.30
C PRO A 13 -24.93 16.38 8.71
N VAL A 14 -24.20 15.34 9.06
CA VAL A 14 -23.51 15.25 10.38
C VAL A 14 -22.41 16.30 10.51
N ARG A 15 -21.91 16.81 9.39
CA ARG A 15 -20.83 17.82 9.30
C ARG A 15 -21.20 18.91 8.32
N GLU A 16 -20.64 20.11 8.54
CA GLU A 16 -20.76 21.23 7.59
C GLU A 16 -19.74 21.10 6.44
N GLU A 17 -18.53 20.62 6.76
CA GLU A 17 -17.43 20.43 5.82
C GLU A 17 -17.14 18.96 5.59
N ILE A 18 -16.63 18.63 4.40
CA ILE A 18 -16.29 17.25 4.06
C ILE A 18 -15.07 16.75 4.85
N LEU A 19 -15.21 15.59 5.46
CA LEU A 19 -14.09 14.80 6.01
C LEU A 19 -13.60 13.84 4.92
N GLY A 20 -12.34 13.98 4.49
CA GLY A 20 -11.71 13.05 3.53
C GLY A 20 -11.56 11.64 4.10
N TYR A 21 -11.39 10.64 3.24
CA TYR A 21 -11.13 9.26 3.68
C TYR A 21 -9.72 9.04 4.23
N GLY A 22 -8.77 9.92 3.87
CA GLY A 22 -7.37 9.88 4.28
C GLY A 22 -6.73 11.25 4.21
N GLY A 23 -5.62 11.43 4.88
CA GLY A 23 -4.87 12.68 4.91
C GLY A 23 -3.53 12.52 5.64
N GLN A 24 -2.59 13.38 5.32
CA GLN A 24 -1.30 13.48 5.97
C GLN A 24 -1.38 14.30 7.25
N SER A 25 -0.44 14.08 8.17
CA SER A 25 -0.23 14.87 9.37
C SER A 25 1.09 15.63 9.25
N ILE A 26 1.01 16.97 9.13
CA ILE A 26 2.18 17.84 9.00
C ILE A 26 2.17 18.86 10.14
N THR A 27 3.26 18.90 10.91
CA THR A 27 3.47 19.84 12.01
C THR A 27 4.66 20.75 11.73
N GLU A 28 5.05 21.56 12.72
CA GLU A 28 6.27 22.39 12.59
C GLU A 28 7.54 21.52 12.49
N HIS A 29 7.54 20.30 13.09
CA HIS A 29 8.67 19.38 13.01
C HIS A 29 9.02 19.01 11.56
N GLU A 30 8.02 18.62 10.76
CA GLU A 30 8.22 18.31 9.35
C GLU A 30 8.65 19.55 8.54
N LYS A 31 8.08 20.71 8.85
CA LYS A 31 8.44 21.97 8.15
C LYS A 31 9.87 22.39 8.44
N GLU A 32 10.30 22.28 9.71
CA GLU A 32 11.69 22.58 10.12
C GLU A 32 12.66 21.64 9.41
N GLY A 33 12.42 20.31 9.42
CA GLY A 33 13.27 19.35 8.72
C GLY A 33 13.43 19.63 7.23
N VAL A 34 12.35 19.99 6.52
CA VAL A 34 12.41 20.37 5.11
C VAL A 34 13.15 21.70 4.89
N LEU A 35 12.98 22.68 5.78
CA LEU A 35 13.70 23.95 5.70
C LEU A 35 15.21 23.75 5.93
N ASP A 36 15.60 22.94 6.89
CA ASP A 36 17.01 22.61 7.17
C ASP A 36 17.66 21.93 5.94
N ALA A 37 16.94 21.01 5.28
CA ALA A 37 17.41 20.41 4.03
C ALA A 37 17.56 21.42 2.88
N LEU A 38 16.69 22.45 2.79
CA LEU A 38 16.80 23.52 1.81
C LEU A 38 18.00 24.45 2.06
N GLU A 39 18.41 24.60 3.33
CA GLU A 39 19.57 25.42 3.73
C GLU A 39 20.88 24.63 3.64
N GLY A 40 20.83 23.30 3.46
CA GLY A 40 21.99 22.43 3.31
C GLY A 40 22.71 22.53 1.98
N ASP A 41 23.86 21.85 1.87
CA ASP A 41 24.67 21.84 0.64
C ASP A 41 24.07 20.95 -0.46
N TYR A 42 23.21 20.00 -0.10
CA TYR A 42 22.59 19.04 -1.00
C TYR A 42 21.06 19.11 -0.89
N ILE A 43 20.39 19.16 -2.04
CA ILE A 43 18.92 19.10 -2.13
C ILE A 43 18.43 17.86 -2.88
N THR A 44 19.36 17.04 -3.39
CA THR A 44 19.09 15.77 -4.06
C THR A 44 20.32 14.86 -3.96
N ARG A 45 20.11 13.56 -3.74
CA ARG A 45 21.16 12.53 -3.66
C ARG A 45 22.24 12.87 -2.61
N GLY A 46 21.86 13.53 -1.55
CA GLY A 46 22.71 13.92 -0.44
C GLY A 46 22.56 12.99 0.78
N PRO A 47 23.23 13.35 1.89
CA PRO A 47 23.29 12.52 3.09
C PRO A 47 21.92 12.33 3.78
N THR A 48 20.95 13.24 3.55
CA THR A 48 19.59 13.08 4.13
C THR A 48 18.85 11.91 3.50
N VAL A 49 19.11 11.60 2.23
CA VAL A 49 18.55 10.42 1.57
C VAL A 49 19.15 9.15 2.17
N GLU A 50 20.48 9.12 2.37
CA GLU A 50 21.18 8.00 2.99
C GLU A 50 20.66 7.75 4.41
N GLU A 51 20.52 8.80 5.23
CA GLU A 51 19.97 8.70 6.59
C GLU A 51 18.53 8.17 6.59
N PHE A 52 17.70 8.59 5.63
CA PHE A 52 16.34 8.09 5.51
C PHE A 52 16.30 6.60 5.14
N GLU A 53 17.17 6.17 4.21
CA GLU A 53 17.34 4.76 3.84
C GLU A 53 17.80 3.93 5.04
N GLU A 54 18.83 4.36 5.77
CA GLU A 54 19.33 3.70 6.99
C GLU A 54 18.23 3.58 8.07
N ARG A 55 17.51 4.67 8.34
CA ARG A 55 16.42 4.68 9.33
C ARG A 55 15.27 3.75 8.97
N VAL A 56 14.93 3.62 7.68
CA VAL A 56 13.91 2.67 7.22
C VAL A 56 14.43 1.24 7.32
N ALA A 57 15.68 0.96 6.92
CA ALA A 57 16.29 -0.35 7.05
C ALA A 57 16.31 -0.81 8.52
N ASP A 58 16.75 0.06 9.45
CA ASP A 58 16.73 -0.19 10.89
C ASP A 58 15.32 -0.48 11.43
N LEU A 59 14.31 0.31 11.02
CA LEU A 59 12.92 0.13 11.45
C LEU A 59 12.33 -1.20 10.97
N VAL A 60 12.65 -1.58 9.74
CA VAL A 60 12.17 -2.84 9.13
C VAL A 60 12.99 -4.03 9.63
N GLY A 61 14.24 -3.82 10.01
CA GLY A 61 15.17 -4.87 10.47
C GLY A 61 15.80 -5.62 9.31
N VAL A 62 16.21 -4.89 8.25
CA VAL A 62 16.90 -5.41 7.07
C VAL A 62 18.22 -4.68 6.85
N GLU A 63 19.11 -5.23 6.02
CA GLU A 63 20.43 -4.64 5.75
C GLU A 63 20.34 -3.43 4.80
N HIS A 64 19.39 -3.41 3.86
CA HIS A 64 19.34 -2.41 2.80
C HIS A 64 17.94 -1.83 2.58
N ALA A 65 17.92 -0.53 2.32
CA ALA A 65 16.75 0.19 1.82
C ALA A 65 17.18 1.11 0.67
N VAL A 66 16.40 1.17 -0.40
CA VAL A 66 16.68 1.98 -1.59
C VAL A 66 15.48 2.86 -1.89
N ALA A 67 15.60 4.16 -1.63
CA ALA A 67 14.55 5.14 -1.82
C ALA A 67 14.30 5.45 -3.30
N THR A 68 13.03 5.62 -3.67
CA THR A 68 12.59 5.93 -5.03
C THR A 68 11.52 7.03 -5.01
N THR A 69 11.24 7.60 -6.20
CA THR A 69 10.32 8.74 -6.34
C THR A 69 8.86 8.44 -6.05
N SER A 70 8.45 7.16 -6.00
CA SER A 70 7.08 6.72 -5.68
C SER A 70 7.03 5.22 -5.41
N GLY A 71 5.95 4.72 -4.79
CA GLY A 71 5.71 3.28 -4.68
C GLY A 71 5.65 2.57 -6.04
N THR A 72 5.13 3.21 -7.08
CA THR A 72 5.11 2.66 -8.44
C THR A 72 6.53 2.46 -8.99
N THR A 73 7.43 3.41 -8.77
CA THR A 73 8.83 3.28 -9.19
C THR A 73 9.61 2.27 -8.34
N ALA A 74 9.24 2.10 -7.06
CA ALA A 74 9.77 1.04 -6.21
C ALA A 74 9.40 -0.34 -6.74
N LEU A 75 8.12 -0.57 -7.07
CA LEU A 75 7.64 -1.81 -7.67
C LEU A 75 8.32 -2.10 -9.02
N HIS A 76 8.45 -1.09 -9.87
CA HIS A 76 9.13 -1.23 -11.17
C HIS A 76 10.59 -1.64 -10.97
N LEU A 77 11.34 -0.93 -10.12
CA LEU A 77 12.73 -1.27 -9.85
C LEU A 77 12.89 -2.67 -9.23
N ALA A 78 11.99 -3.07 -8.35
CA ALA A 78 12.01 -4.41 -7.76
C ALA A 78 11.80 -5.50 -8.82
N GLY A 79 10.85 -5.30 -9.75
CA GLY A 79 10.63 -6.21 -10.88
C GLY A 79 11.84 -6.32 -11.82
N GLU A 80 12.47 -5.19 -12.16
CA GLU A 80 13.70 -5.14 -12.95
C GLU A 80 14.88 -5.78 -12.20
N ALA A 81 15.00 -5.55 -10.89
CA ALA A 81 16.05 -6.15 -10.07
C ALA A 81 15.86 -7.67 -9.91
N ALA A 82 14.63 -8.14 -9.81
CA ALA A 82 14.29 -9.56 -9.83
C ALA A 82 14.62 -10.25 -11.16
N GLY A 83 14.80 -9.46 -12.22
CA GLY A 83 15.13 -9.98 -13.56
C GLY A 83 13.90 -10.43 -14.34
N PHE A 84 12.71 -10.01 -13.96
CA PHE A 84 11.50 -10.28 -14.75
C PHE A 84 11.63 -9.73 -16.15
N GLY A 85 11.08 -10.43 -17.16
CA GLY A 85 11.20 -10.06 -18.54
C GLY A 85 10.24 -10.75 -19.48
N PRO A 86 10.40 -10.54 -20.79
CA PRO A 86 9.53 -11.16 -21.80
C PRO A 86 9.56 -12.69 -21.75
N GLY A 87 8.39 -13.29 -21.57
CA GLY A 87 8.20 -14.73 -21.45
C GLY A 87 8.01 -15.20 -20.02
N ASP A 88 8.23 -14.32 -19.03
CA ASP A 88 7.96 -14.60 -17.63
C ASP A 88 6.51 -14.29 -17.27
N GLU A 89 5.96 -15.09 -16.37
CA GLU A 89 4.70 -14.83 -15.68
C GLU A 89 4.96 -14.44 -14.22
N VAL A 90 4.25 -13.42 -13.75
CA VAL A 90 4.34 -12.96 -12.35
C VAL A 90 2.94 -12.96 -11.74
N ILE A 91 2.75 -13.80 -10.71
CA ILE A 91 1.44 -13.95 -10.08
C ILE A 91 1.18 -12.82 -9.08
N THR A 92 -0.02 -12.24 -9.12
CA THR A 92 -0.50 -11.25 -8.16
C THR A 92 -2.03 -11.36 -7.99
N THR A 93 -2.61 -10.46 -7.18
CA THR A 93 -4.05 -10.42 -6.90
C THR A 93 -4.79 -9.46 -7.83
N PRO A 94 -6.05 -9.75 -8.23
CA PRO A 94 -6.87 -8.75 -8.91
C PRO A 94 -7.35 -7.62 -7.99
N LEU A 95 -7.39 -7.84 -6.65
CA LEU A 95 -7.83 -6.85 -5.66
C LEU A 95 -6.64 -6.04 -5.12
N THR A 96 -6.09 -5.17 -5.96
CA THR A 96 -4.95 -4.31 -5.63
C THR A 96 -4.98 -3.01 -6.42
N PHE A 97 -4.08 -2.09 -6.10
CA PHE A 97 -3.80 -0.95 -6.96
C PHE A 97 -3.03 -1.39 -8.21
N VAL A 98 -3.29 -0.72 -9.32
CA VAL A 98 -2.78 -1.12 -10.64
C VAL A 98 -1.24 -1.25 -10.72
N SER A 99 -0.50 -0.50 -9.91
CA SER A 99 0.98 -0.54 -9.90
C SER A 99 1.54 -1.91 -9.53
N THR A 100 0.84 -2.69 -8.70
CA THR A 100 1.26 -4.04 -8.31
C THR A 100 1.35 -4.97 -9.53
N ALA A 101 0.30 -4.98 -10.37
CA ALA A 101 0.32 -5.76 -11.62
C ALA A 101 1.24 -5.13 -12.69
N HIS A 102 1.32 -3.80 -12.71
CA HIS A 102 2.20 -3.10 -13.65
C HIS A 102 3.70 -3.34 -13.38
N ALA A 103 4.10 -3.75 -12.15
CA ALA A 103 5.48 -4.13 -11.89
C ALA A 103 5.99 -5.21 -12.87
N ALA A 104 5.19 -6.26 -13.09
CA ALA A 104 5.46 -7.26 -14.13
C ALA A 104 5.44 -6.64 -15.54
N THR A 105 4.39 -5.87 -15.84
CA THR A 105 4.21 -5.30 -17.19
C THR A 105 5.33 -4.34 -17.59
N TYR A 106 5.84 -3.53 -16.66
CA TYR A 106 6.96 -2.60 -16.93
C TYR A 106 8.26 -3.34 -17.24
N ALA A 107 8.53 -4.44 -16.55
CA ALA A 107 9.68 -5.31 -16.81
C ALA A 107 9.51 -6.17 -18.08
N GLY A 108 8.33 -6.17 -18.70
CA GLY A 108 8.03 -6.93 -19.91
C GLY A 108 7.45 -8.32 -19.67
N ALA A 109 7.23 -8.70 -18.40
CA ALA A 109 6.58 -9.94 -18.00
C ALA A 109 5.04 -9.82 -18.07
N GLU A 110 4.35 -10.95 -17.97
CA GLU A 110 2.89 -11.03 -17.94
C GLU A 110 2.37 -11.11 -16.50
N PRO A 111 1.47 -10.20 -16.05
CA PRO A 111 0.81 -10.34 -14.77
C PRO A 111 -0.27 -11.42 -14.86
N VAL A 112 -0.15 -12.45 -14.03
CA VAL A 112 -1.15 -13.51 -13.84
C VAL A 112 -1.91 -13.26 -12.56
N PHE A 113 -3.25 -13.22 -12.62
CA PHE A 113 -4.06 -13.05 -11.41
C PHE A 113 -4.43 -14.39 -10.80
N ALA A 114 -4.33 -14.46 -9.46
CA ALA A 114 -4.91 -15.50 -8.64
C ALA A 114 -5.92 -14.89 -7.65
N ASP A 115 -6.98 -15.62 -7.34
CA ASP A 115 -8.05 -15.11 -6.48
C ASP A 115 -7.58 -14.95 -5.03
N ILE A 116 -8.39 -14.35 -4.19
CA ILE A 116 -8.08 -13.99 -2.81
C ILE A 116 -8.70 -14.95 -1.81
N ASP A 117 -8.16 -15.01 -0.58
CA ASP A 117 -8.92 -15.40 0.59
C ASP A 117 -9.92 -14.26 0.93
N PRO A 118 -11.24 -14.49 0.81
CA PRO A 118 -12.24 -13.45 1.04
C PRO A 118 -12.30 -12.96 2.49
N HIS A 119 -11.75 -13.71 3.46
CA HIS A 119 -11.68 -13.28 4.85
C HIS A 119 -10.51 -12.35 5.08
N ARG A 120 -9.33 -12.66 4.53
CA ARG A 120 -8.12 -11.83 4.62
C ARG A 120 -8.13 -10.69 3.60
N ARG A 121 -8.83 -10.87 2.48
CA ARG A 121 -8.84 -9.98 1.31
C ARG A 121 -7.46 -9.84 0.66
N THR A 122 -6.64 -10.85 0.81
CA THR A 122 -5.28 -10.94 0.27
C THR A 122 -5.16 -12.21 -0.57
N LEU A 123 -4.12 -12.28 -1.38
CA LEU A 123 -3.82 -13.41 -2.25
C LEU A 123 -3.88 -14.75 -1.49
N ASP A 124 -4.62 -15.73 -2.03
CA ASP A 124 -4.77 -17.07 -1.45
C ASP A 124 -3.65 -18.00 -1.97
N PRO A 125 -2.81 -18.59 -1.09
CA PRO A 125 -1.75 -19.51 -1.50
C PRO A 125 -2.25 -20.71 -2.34
N GLU A 126 -3.45 -21.25 -2.09
CA GLU A 126 -4.00 -22.36 -2.86
C GLU A 126 -4.37 -21.91 -4.28
N ARG A 127 -4.94 -20.70 -4.40
CA ARG A 127 -5.21 -20.10 -5.72
C ARG A 127 -3.94 -19.77 -6.49
N VAL A 128 -2.88 -19.38 -5.78
CA VAL A 128 -1.55 -19.21 -6.41
C VAL A 128 -1.05 -20.53 -6.98
N ARG A 129 -1.10 -21.64 -6.22
CA ARG A 129 -0.68 -22.97 -6.71
C ARG A 129 -1.44 -23.41 -7.97
N GLU A 130 -2.72 -23.05 -8.09
CA GLU A 130 -3.53 -23.35 -9.29
C GLU A 130 -3.08 -22.58 -10.54
N GLN A 131 -2.41 -21.41 -10.35
CA GLN A 131 -1.97 -20.54 -11.45
C GLN A 131 -0.50 -20.72 -11.83
N VAL A 132 0.30 -21.42 -11.00
CA VAL A 132 1.74 -21.64 -11.34
C VAL A 132 1.87 -22.48 -12.61
N SER A 133 2.69 -21.98 -13.55
CA SER A 133 3.07 -22.62 -14.81
C SER A 133 4.60 -22.80 -14.91
N ASP A 134 5.07 -23.35 -16.00
CA ASP A 134 6.52 -23.45 -16.28
C ASP A 134 7.17 -22.07 -16.59
N GLU A 135 6.36 -21.07 -16.90
CA GLU A 135 6.75 -19.68 -17.19
C GLU A 135 6.69 -18.77 -15.95
N THR A 136 6.13 -19.25 -14.84
CA THR A 136 6.00 -18.46 -13.61
C THR A 136 7.37 -18.31 -12.94
N THR A 137 7.82 -17.05 -12.75
CA THR A 137 9.12 -16.72 -12.15
C THR A 137 9.00 -15.87 -10.89
N GLY A 138 7.83 -15.27 -10.65
CA GLY A 138 7.65 -14.35 -9.52
C GLY A 138 6.27 -14.29 -8.94
N LEU A 139 6.23 -13.74 -7.73
CA LEU A 139 5.03 -13.54 -6.94
C LEU A 139 5.04 -12.12 -6.34
N ILE A 140 3.96 -11.34 -6.55
CA ILE A 140 3.81 -10.01 -5.95
C ILE A 140 2.53 -9.96 -5.11
N PRO A 141 2.56 -10.47 -3.87
CA PRO A 141 1.42 -10.38 -2.96
C PRO A 141 1.33 -9.01 -2.31
N MET A 142 0.10 -8.52 -2.09
CA MET A 142 -0.16 -7.25 -1.40
C MET A 142 -0.66 -7.48 0.02
N HIS A 143 -0.12 -6.71 0.97
CA HIS A 143 -0.65 -6.61 2.33
C HIS A 143 -1.82 -5.61 2.36
N TYR A 144 -3.02 -6.10 2.02
CA TYR A 144 -4.19 -5.25 1.83
C TYR A 144 -4.63 -4.53 3.11
N ALA A 145 -4.91 -3.22 3.01
CA ALA A 145 -5.39 -2.36 4.10
C ALA A 145 -4.46 -2.25 5.33
N GLY A 146 -3.29 -2.88 5.30
CA GLY A 146 -2.34 -3.00 6.40
C GLY A 146 -2.32 -4.40 7.03
N HIS A 147 -3.25 -5.26 6.67
CA HIS A 147 -3.24 -6.67 7.09
C HIS A 147 -2.19 -7.47 6.30
N PRO A 148 -1.35 -8.25 6.96
CA PRO A 148 -0.45 -9.17 6.28
C PRO A 148 -1.23 -10.20 5.44
N ALA A 149 -0.75 -10.47 4.23
CA ALA A 149 -1.14 -11.65 3.47
C ALA A 149 -0.77 -12.92 4.25
N ASP A 150 -1.16 -14.08 3.77
CA ASP A 150 -0.69 -15.35 4.33
C ASP A 150 0.79 -15.58 3.96
N ILE A 151 1.67 -14.88 4.71
CA ILE A 151 3.12 -14.86 4.43
C ILE A 151 3.67 -16.28 4.39
N GLN A 152 3.33 -17.12 5.38
CA GLN A 152 3.86 -18.47 5.44
C GLN A 152 3.39 -19.32 4.25
N GLY A 153 2.09 -19.32 3.95
CA GLY A 153 1.54 -20.11 2.84
C GLY A 153 2.10 -19.67 1.48
N LEU A 154 2.29 -18.35 1.28
CA LEU A 154 2.86 -17.80 0.04
C LEU A 154 4.36 -18.11 -0.10
N LEU A 155 5.14 -18.07 1.01
CA LEU A 155 6.54 -18.48 0.99
C LEU A 155 6.70 -19.97 0.72
N GLU A 156 5.82 -20.85 1.25
CA GLU A 156 5.81 -22.27 0.92
C GLU A 156 5.58 -22.49 -0.59
N VAL A 157 4.67 -21.73 -1.22
CA VAL A 157 4.47 -21.81 -2.68
C VAL A 157 5.73 -21.34 -3.43
N ALA A 158 6.33 -20.22 -2.99
CA ALA A 158 7.52 -19.68 -3.61
C ALA A 158 8.71 -20.65 -3.51
N ASP A 159 8.88 -21.34 -2.37
CA ASP A 159 9.92 -22.36 -2.17
C ASP A 159 9.70 -23.61 -3.04
N ASP A 160 8.45 -24.06 -3.15
CA ASP A 160 8.09 -25.25 -3.95
C ASP A 160 8.37 -25.04 -5.46
N HIS A 161 8.34 -23.78 -5.94
CA HIS A 161 8.43 -23.44 -7.36
C HIS A 161 9.62 -22.52 -7.72
N ASP A 162 10.51 -22.21 -6.77
CA ASP A 162 11.68 -21.33 -6.95
C ASP A 162 11.30 -19.92 -7.46
N LEU A 163 10.23 -19.33 -6.88
CA LEU A 163 9.72 -18.02 -7.26
C LEU A 163 10.39 -16.90 -6.46
N THR A 164 10.71 -15.79 -7.12
CA THR A 164 11.08 -14.55 -6.46
C THR A 164 9.85 -13.84 -5.90
N VAL A 165 9.92 -13.40 -4.63
CA VAL A 165 8.80 -12.72 -3.97
C VAL A 165 9.09 -11.23 -3.80
N ILE A 166 8.19 -10.37 -4.29
CA ILE A 166 8.20 -8.94 -4.06
C ILE A 166 6.94 -8.58 -3.27
N TRP A 167 7.09 -8.30 -1.97
CA TRP A 167 5.95 -7.92 -1.13
C TRP A 167 5.50 -6.49 -1.44
N ASP A 168 4.29 -6.30 -1.94
CA ASP A 168 3.66 -4.98 -1.96
C ASP A 168 3.15 -4.64 -0.56
N ALA A 169 4.02 -4.00 0.21
CA ALA A 169 3.77 -3.58 1.58
C ALA A 169 3.35 -2.09 1.69
N CYS A 170 2.89 -1.48 0.59
CA CYS A 170 2.53 -0.07 0.55
C CYS A 170 1.38 0.34 1.49
N HIS A 171 0.66 -0.63 2.08
CA HIS A 171 -0.37 -0.41 3.09
C HIS A 171 0.05 -0.84 4.51
N ALA A 172 1.24 -1.43 4.68
CA ALA A 172 1.60 -2.13 5.92
C ALA A 172 2.89 -1.61 6.58
N PHE A 173 3.44 -0.48 6.13
CA PHE A 173 4.66 0.10 6.70
C PHE A 173 4.49 0.39 8.19
N GLY A 174 5.39 -0.17 9.02
CA GLY A 174 5.35 -0.08 10.48
C GLY A 174 4.48 -1.14 11.17
N GLY A 175 3.88 -2.07 10.44
CA GLY A 175 3.21 -3.26 10.99
C GLY A 175 4.17 -4.41 11.23
N THR A 176 3.70 -5.43 12.00
CA THR A 176 4.49 -6.64 12.28
C THR A 176 3.68 -7.92 12.04
N TRP A 177 4.40 -9.00 11.75
CA TRP A 177 3.89 -10.35 11.68
C TRP A 177 4.79 -11.29 12.50
N ARG A 178 4.20 -12.03 13.47
CA ARG A 178 4.92 -12.88 14.44
C ARG A 178 6.05 -12.18 15.20
N GLY A 179 5.97 -10.85 15.32
CA GLY A 179 6.97 -10.01 15.99
C GLY A 179 8.05 -9.43 15.06
N ASP A 180 8.14 -9.90 13.82
CA ASP A 180 9.04 -9.35 12.81
C ASP A 180 8.34 -8.24 12.02
N SER A 181 9.06 -7.19 11.63
CA SER A 181 8.51 -6.09 10.83
C SER A 181 8.06 -6.57 9.46
N ILE A 182 6.92 -6.05 8.98
CA ILE A 182 6.50 -6.26 7.59
C ILE A 182 7.54 -5.61 6.67
N GLY A 183 8.04 -6.41 5.72
CA GLY A 183 9.12 -6.04 4.80
C GLY A 183 10.44 -6.75 5.07
N SER A 184 10.59 -7.45 6.22
CA SER A 184 11.78 -8.25 6.54
C SER A 184 11.68 -9.70 6.03
N GLN A 185 10.65 -10.04 5.26
CA GLN A 185 10.40 -11.40 4.80
C GLN A 185 10.95 -11.60 3.40
N ARG A 186 12.03 -12.37 3.25
CA ARG A 186 12.59 -12.88 1.99
C ARG A 186 12.65 -11.87 0.82
N ASP A 187 13.56 -12.04 -0.05
CA ASP A 187 13.84 -11.31 -1.30
C ASP A 187 13.68 -9.78 -1.18
N MET A 188 12.51 -9.22 -1.51
CA MET A 188 12.27 -7.79 -1.49
C MET A 188 10.88 -7.44 -0.96
N ALA A 189 10.78 -6.28 -0.30
CA ALA A 189 9.51 -5.63 -0.04
C ALA A 189 9.55 -4.16 -0.50
N MET A 190 8.39 -3.61 -0.86
CA MET A 190 8.29 -2.21 -1.23
C MET A 190 7.28 -1.46 -0.38
N PHE A 191 7.57 -0.19 -0.14
CA PHE A 191 6.71 0.75 0.55
C PHE A 191 6.39 1.96 -0.32
N SER A 192 5.27 2.61 -0.01
CA SER A 192 4.86 3.87 -0.62
C SER A 192 4.73 4.95 0.44
N PHE A 193 5.23 6.14 0.13
CA PHE A 193 5.16 7.32 0.97
C PHE A 193 4.32 8.44 0.33
N HIS A 194 3.28 8.05 -0.45
CA HIS A 194 2.26 8.97 -0.93
C HIS A 194 1.51 9.63 0.24
N PRO A 195 0.94 10.84 0.12
CA PRO A 195 0.32 11.61 1.22
C PRO A 195 -0.69 10.87 2.09
N VAL A 196 -1.45 9.92 1.54
CA VAL A 196 -2.45 9.17 2.31
C VAL A 196 -1.90 7.93 3.02
N LYS A 197 -0.61 7.57 2.80
CA LYS A 197 -0.01 6.36 3.38
C LYS A 197 0.29 6.52 4.88
N ASN A 198 0.88 5.49 5.47
CA ASN A 198 1.17 5.44 6.90
C ASN A 198 2.11 6.56 7.37
N ILE A 199 3.11 6.87 6.55
CA ILE A 199 3.92 8.10 6.59
C ILE A 199 4.00 8.69 5.18
N THR A 200 4.47 9.93 5.05
CA THR A 200 4.60 10.57 3.73
C THR A 200 5.91 11.31 3.53
N THR A 201 6.38 11.31 2.27
CA THR A 201 7.44 12.19 1.76
C THR A 201 6.90 13.17 0.70
N GLY A 202 5.56 13.37 0.65
CA GLY A 202 4.85 14.04 -0.43
C GLY A 202 4.62 13.10 -1.63
N GLU A 203 5.65 12.64 -2.24
CA GLU A 203 5.74 11.47 -3.13
C GLU A 203 7.03 10.73 -2.76
N GLY A 204 7.00 9.40 -2.78
CA GLY A 204 8.15 8.56 -2.49
C GLY A 204 7.79 7.08 -2.41
N GLY A 205 8.82 6.27 -2.46
CA GLY A 205 8.76 4.83 -2.24
C GLY A 205 10.09 4.31 -1.73
N MET A 206 10.12 3.06 -1.35
CA MET A 206 11.32 2.37 -0.85
C MET A 206 11.24 0.91 -1.26
N VAL A 207 12.37 0.34 -1.70
CA VAL A 207 12.54 -1.12 -1.76
C VAL A 207 13.51 -1.51 -0.66
N VAL A 208 13.20 -2.57 0.07
CA VAL A 208 14.03 -3.10 1.15
C VAL A 208 14.40 -4.56 0.87
N THR A 209 15.60 -4.97 1.29
CA THR A 209 16.14 -6.31 1.09
C THR A 209 17.32 -6.59 2.01
N ASP A 210 17.61 -7.88 2.28
CA ASP A 210 18.85 -8.34 2.93
C ASP A 210 19.91 -8.82 1.92
N ASP A 211 19.61 -8.78 0.61
CA ASP A 211 20.49 -9.25 -0.43
C ASP A 211 21.35 -8.10 -0.99
N ASP A 212 22.69 -8.22 -0.81
CA ASP A 212 23.67 -7.22 -1.26
C ASP A 212 23.63 -7.01 -2.79
N ASP A 213 23.46 -8.08 -3.57
CA ASP A 213 23.45 -8.01 -5.04
C ASP A 213 22.19 -7.33 -5.56
N LEU A 214 21.02 -7.65 -4.97
CA LEU A 214 19.76 -6.96 -5.26
C LEU A 214 19.85 -5.48 -4.87
N ALA A 215 20.34 -5.14 -3.70
CA ALA A 215 20.52 -3.76 -3.25
C ALA A 215 21.42 -2.95 -4.20
N ALA A 216 22.56 -3.50 -4.56
CA ALA A 216 23.48 -2.87 -5.53
C ALA A 216 22.83 -2.66 -6.89
N ARG A 217 22.05 -3.65 -7.38
CA ARG A 217 21.32 -3.55 -8.64
C ARG A 217 20.24 -2.49 -8.58
N LEU A 218 19.45 -2.42 -7.49
CA LEU A 218 18.44 -1.39 -7.27
C LEU A 218 19.03 0.02 -7.28
N GLN A 219 20.16 0.22 -6.58
CA GLN A 219 20.86 1.51 -6.53
C GLN A 219 21.33 1.96 -7.91
N ARG A 220 21.91 1.06 -8.73
CA ARG A 220 22.33 1.37 -10.09
C ARG A 220 21.14 1.69 -11.00
N LEU A 221 20.11 0.83 -11.00
CA LEU A 221 18.91 1.01 -11.83
C LEU A 221 18.20 2.32 -11.50
N ARG A 222 18.12 2.72 -10.20
CA ARG A 222 17.58 4.00 -9.76
C ARG A 222 18.28 5.20 -10.39
N SER A 223 19.58 5.06 -10.72
CA SER A 223 20.47 6.14 -11.16
C SER A 223 21.11 5.82 -12.52
N PHE A 224 20.29 5.54 -13.53
CA PHE A 224 20.69 5.35 -14.94
C PHE A 224 21.52 4.08 -15.22
N ASP A 225 21.64 3.13 -14.29
CA ASP A 225 22.52 1.95 -14.37
C ASP A 225 23.98 2.35 -14.67
N MET A 226 24.46 3.36 -13.93
CA MET A 226 25.82 3.91 -14.08
C MET A 226 26.70 3.46 -12.93
N GLU A 227 27.94 3.07 -13.27
CA GLU A 227 29.01 2.84 -12.31
C GLU A 227 30.04 3.98 -12.35
N TYR A 228 30.54 4.34 -11.18
CA TYR A 228 31.57 5.34 -10.93
C TYR A 228 32.75 4.69 -10.18
N ASP A 229 33.86 5.39 -10.04
CA ASP A 229 35.06 4.93 -9.31
C ASP A 229 35.65 3.61 -9.82
N LEU A 230 35.69 3.47 -11.14
CA LEU A 230 36.12 2.26 -11.79
C LEU A 230 37.63 2.01 -11.68
N ALA A 231 38.02 0.80 -11.34
CA ALA A 231 39.42 0.37 -11.29
C ALA A 231 40.13 0.62 -12.62
N GLY A 232 41.28 1.30 -12.59
CA GLY A 232 42.05 1.69 -13.77
C GLY A 232 41.73 3.08 -14.33
N HIS A 233 40.78 3.80 -13.71
CA HIS A 233 40.37 5.16 -14.06
C HIS A 233 40.48 6.14 -12.88
N GLU A 234 41.34 5.85 -11.90
CA GLU A 234 41.49 6.62 -10.66
C GLU A 234 41.93 8.09 -10.92
N ASP A 235 42.60 8.34 -12.05
CA ASP A 235 42.99 9.68 -12.50
C ASP A 235 41.91 10.39 -13.35
N GLU A 236 40.76 9.74 -13.58
CA GLU A 236 39.66 10.21 -14.45
C GLU A 236 38.34 10.31 -13.67
N PRO A 237 38.20 11.22 -12.70
CA PRO A 237 37.03 11.29 -11.81
C PRO A 237 35.70 11.57 -12.53
N TRP A 238 35.74 11.92 -13.79
CA TRP A 238 34.55 12.07 -14.64
C TRP A 238 34.17 10.79 -15.40
N TYR A 239 35.00 9.74 -15.36
CA TYR A 239 34.75 8.51 -16.09
C TYR A 239 33.65 7.70 -15.44
N GLN A 240 32.72 7.26 -16.25
CA GLN A 240 31.58 6.43 -15.83
C GLN A 240 31.27 5.41 -16.92
N VAL A 241 30.76 4.27 -16.52
CA VAL A 241 30.27 3.23 -17.43
C VAL A 241 28.75 3.08 -17.26
N VAL A 242 28.06 2.94 -18.38
CA VAL A 242 26.64 2.61 -18.41
C VAL A 242 26.53 1.12 -18.70
N GLU A 243 26.08 0.33 -17.74
CA GLU A 243 25.98 -1.12 -17.84
C GLU A 243 24.71 -1.57 -18.58
N GLY A 244 23.64 -0.79 -18.48
CA GLY A 244 22.36 -1.12 -19.08
C GLY A 244 21.38 0.04 -19.13
N VAL A 245 20.10 -0.26 -19.23
CA VAL A 245 19.04 0.73 -19.18
C VAL A 245 18.65 0.92 -17.72
N GLY A 246 18.96 2.09 -17.16
CA GLY A 246 18.51 2.51 -15.84
C GLY A 246 17.60 3.73 -15.92
N TYR A 247 17.15 4.20 -14.76
CA TYR A 247 16.11 5.21 -14.63
C TYR A 247 16.60 6.42 -13.83
N ASN A 248 15.84 7.50 -13.83
CA ASN A 248 16.03 8.60 -12.90
C ASN A 248 14.89 8.58 -11.87
N TYR A 249 15.02 7.70 -10.87
CA TYR A 249 14.06 7.55 -9.78
C TYR A 249 14.64 8.04 -8.44
N ASN A 250 15.60 8.95 -8.52
CA ASN A 250 16.26 9.51 -7.35
C ASN A 250 15.33 10.40 -6.53
N VAL A 251 15.32 10.18 -5.21
CA VAL A 251 14.62 11.00 -4.23
C VAL A 251 15.43 12.23 -3.90
N THR A 252 14.77 13.32 -3.58
CA THR A 252 15.39 14.55 -3.12
C THR A 252 15.62 14.52 -1.61
N ASP A 253 16.64 15.27 -1.11
CA ASP A 253 16.86 15.44 0.34
C ASP A 253 15.67 16.11 1.02
N LEU A 254 14.89 16.93 0.31
CA LEU A 254 13.65 17.53 0.81
C LEU A 254 12.58 16.48 1.15
N GLN A 255 12.41 15.49 0.27
CA GLN A 255 11.50 14.37 0.49
C GLN A 255 11.98 13.47 1.62
N ALA A 256 13.27 13.17 1.65
CA ALA A 256 13.88 12.38 2.70
C ALA A 256 13.78 13.05 4.08
N ALA A 257 14.02 14.36 4.18
CA ALA A 257 13.86 15.14 5.41
C ALA A 257 12.43 15.10 5.94
N LEU A 258 11.43 15.22 5.04
CA LEU A 258 10.03 15.02 5.42
C LEU A 258 9.80 13.59 5.95
N GLY A 259 10.35 12.59 5.28
CA GLY A 259 10.26 11.19 5.68
C GLY A 259 10.86 10.92 7.05
N LEU A 260 12.05 11.47 7.35
CA LEU A 260 12.69 11.37 8.66
C LEU A 260 11.84 11.94 9.78
N ALA A 261 11.31 13.15 9.59
CA ALA A 261 10.41 13.77 10.56
C ALA A 261 9.11 12.98 10.78
N GLN A 262 8.59 12.32 9.73
CA GLN A 262 7.43 11.43 9.84
C GLN A 262 7.78 10.13 10.58
N LEU A 263 8.98 9.56 10.36
CA LEU A 263 9.44 8.37 11.10
C LEU A 263 9.50 8.61 12.61
N ASP A 264 9.91 9.80 13.05
CA ASP A 264 9.94 10.16 14.47
C ASP A 264 8.55 10.10 15.14
N ARG A 265 7.47 10.15 14.35
CA ARG A 265 6.08 10.17 14.81
C ARG A 265 5.31 8.88 14.52
N ILE A 266 5.91 7.89 13.91
CA ILE A 266 5.22 6.67 13.42
C ILE A 266 4.45 5.94 14.52
N GLU A 267 5.02 5.82 15.72
CA GLU A 267 4.37 5.18 16.86
C GLU A 267 3.08 5.92 17.28
N GLY A 268 3.12 7.25 17.27
CA GLY A 268 1.94 8.07 17.54
C GLY A 268 0.86 7.90 16.47
N PHE A 269 1.26 7.76 15.21
CA PHE A 269 0.32 7.49 14.12
C PHE A 269 -0.34 6.12 14.26
N LYS A 270 0.45 5.09 14.64
CA LYS A 270 -0.08 3.76 14.90
C LYS A 270 -1.09 3.78 16.04
N GLN A 271 -0.68 4.32 17.18
CA GLN A 271 -1.57 4.42 18.35
C GLN A 271 -2.90 5.11 18.00
N ARG A 272 -2.86 6.23 17.26
CA ARG A 272 -4.09 6.95 16.89
C ARG A 272 -4.98 6.15 15.95
N ARG A 273 -4.41 5.46 14.97
CA ARG A 273 -5.17 4.57 14.09
C ARG A 273 -5.84 3.44 14.87
N ASP A 274 -5.12 2.79 15.78
CA ASP A 274 -5.65 1.71 16.64
C ASP A 274 -6.82 2.20 17.52
N GLU A 275 -6.72 3.41 18.09
CA GLU A 275 -7.82 4.04 18.86
C GLU A 275 -9.08 4.26 17.99
N ILE A 276 -8.91 4.71 16.74
CA ILE A 276 -10.02 4.95 15.82
C ILE A 276 -10.67 3.60 15.44
N ILE A 277 -9.85 2.59 15.10
CA ILE A 277 -10.30 1.25 14.70
C ILE A 277 -11.10 0.60 15.83
N ALA A 278 -10.58 0.62 17.05
CA ALA A 278 -11.32 0.06 18.21
C ALA A 278 -12.71 0.68 18.39
N ARG A 279 -12.85 2.00 18.17
CA ARG A 279 -14.15 2.68 18.21
C ARG A 279 -15.06 2.30 17.04
N TYR A 280 -14.51 2.07 15.87
CA TYR A 280 -15.27 1.64 14.69
C TYR A 280 -15.76 0.19 14.87
N ASP A 281 -14.91 -0.70 15.34
CA ASP A 281 -15.28 -2.10 15.61
C ASP A 281 -16.38 -2.20 16.64
N GLU A 282 -16.27 -1.46 17.76
CA GLU A 282 -17.35 -1.36 18.77
C GLU A 282 -18.67 -0.79 18.19
N ALA A 283 -18.55 0.19 17.28
CA ALA A 283 -19.71 0.87 16.73
C ALA A 283 -20.41 0.10 15.60
N PHE A 284 -19.66 -0.62 14.77
CA PHE A 284 -20.14 -1.22 13.53
C PHE A 284 -20.29 -2.74 13.59
N GLY A 285 -19.50 -3.44 14.41
CA GLY A 285 -19.60 -4.89 14.55
C GLY A 285 -21.01 -5.40 14.90
N PRO A 286 -21.84 -4.68 15.71
CA PRO A 286 -23.21 -5.08 15.97
C PRO A 286 -24.21 -4.75 14.85
N ILE A 287 -23.83 -4.03 13.78
CA ILE A 287 -24.75 -3.59 12.73
C ILE A 287 -24.91 -4.72 11.72
N GLU A 288 -26.14 -5.21 11.55
CA GLU A 288 -26.48 -6.21 10.53
C GLU A 288 -26.18 -5.66 9.12
N GLY A 289 -25.56 -6.48 8.28
CA GLY A 289 -25.16 -6.11 6.93
C GLY A 289 -23.88 -5.25 6.85
N ILE A 290 -23.16 -5.08 7.95
CA ILE A 290 -21.77 -4.56 7.93
C ILE A 290 -20.81 -5.65 8.40
N ARG A 291 -19.83 -5.96 7.55
CA ARG A 291 -18.66 -6.75 7.93
C ARG A 291 -17.47 -5.82 8.11
N THR A 292 -16.93 -5.79 9.35
CA THR A 292 -15.72 -5.03 9.69
C THR A 292 -14.46 -5.72 9.13
N PRO A 293 -13.28 -5.04 9.10
CA PRO A 293 -12.03 -5.69 8.78
C PRO A 293 -11.81 -6.96 9.62
N PRO A 294 -11.07 -7.96 9.11
CA PRO A 294 -10.78 -9.18 9.86
C PRO A 294 -9.93 -8.89 11.10
N ASP A 295 -10.08 -9.73 12.13
CA ASP A 295 -9.18 -9.71 13.27
C ASP A 295 -7.75 -10.06 12.84
N PRO A 296 -6.72 -9.37 13.37
CA PRO A 296 -5.33 -9.70 13.07
C PRO A 296 -4.97 -11.12 13.54
N VAL A 297 -4.32 -11.90 12.67
CA VAL A 297 -3.83 -13.24 13.00
C VAL A 297 -2.30 -13.19 13.08
N GLU A 298 -1.75 -13.45 14.28
CA GLU A 298 -0.30 -13.43 14.54
C GLU A 298 0.41 -12.14 14.09
N SER A 299 -0.34 -11.00 14.04
CA SER A 299 0.16 -9.73 13.52
C SER A 299 -0.30 -8.55 14.37
N ASP A 300 0.48 -7.48 14.31
CA ASP A 300 0.12 -6.16 14.82
C ASP A 300 0.14 -5.18 13.62
N PRO A 301 -0.99 -5.02 12.91
CA PRO A 301 -1.02 -4.27 11.67
C PRO A 301 -0.81 -2.77 11.90
N MET A 302 -0.14 -2.11 10.96
CA MET A 302 -0.23 -0.66 10.81
C MET A 302 -1.33 -0.37 9.77
N TYR A 303 -2.57 -0.24 10.23
CA TYR A 303 -3.72 -0.07 9.35
C TYR A 303 -3.61 1.17 8.47
N HIS A 304 -3.68 0.97 7.16
CA HIS A 304 -3.81 2.06 6.19
C HIS A 304 -5.27 2.41 5.90
N LEU A 305 -6.12 1.40 5.78
CA LEU A 305 -7.54 1.56 5.49
C LEU A 305 -8.40 0.88 6.57
N TYR A 306 -9.56 1.47 6.87
CA TYR A 306 -10.65 0.76 7.53
C TYR A 306 -11.70 0.42 6.49
N ALA A 307 -11.57 -0.77 5.89
CA ALA A 307 -12.40 -1.24 4.80
C ALA A 307 -13.49 -2.18 5.30
N ILE A 308 -14.74 -1.73 5.28
CA ILE A 308 -15.92 -2.54 5.59
C ILE A 308 -16.51 -3.14 4.33
N GLU A 309 -17.34 -4.17 4.48
CA GLU A 309 -18.26 -4.63 3.43
C GLU A 309 -19.69 -4.33 3.86
N VAL A 310 -20.49 -3.82 2.92
CA VAL A 310 -21.91 -3.56 3.09
C VAL A 310 -22.67 -4.57 2.23
N ASP A 311 -23.45 -5.45 2.84
CA ASP A 311 -24.24 -6.47 2.16
C ASP A 311 -25.76 -6.18 2.17
N GLU A 312 -26.56 -7.06 1.56
CA GLU A 312 -28.00 -6.90 1.41
C GLU A 312 -28.75 -6.77 2.74
N ALA A 313 -28.21 -7.34 3.83
CA ALA A 313 -28.85 -7.27 5.16
C ALA A 313 -28.80 -5.86 5.75
N PHE A 314 -27.93 -4.97 5.25
CA PHE A 314 -27.93 -3.55 5.63
C PHE A 314 -29.17 -2.80 5.11
N GLY A 315 -29.86 -3.35 4.11
CA GLY A 315 -31.06 -2.77 3.51
C GLY A 315 -30.80 -1.77 2.37
N CYS A 316 -29.56 -1.57 1.96
CA CYS A 316 -29.20 -0.88 0.72
C CYS A 316 -27.89 -1.40 0.15
N ASP A 317 -27.68 -1.21 -1.17
CA ASP A 317 -26.43 -1.56 -1.82
C ASP A 317 -25.27 -0.59 -1.48
N ARG A 318 -24.04 -1.01 -1.79
CA ARG A 318 -22.81 -0.20 -1.60
C ARG A 318 -22.94 1.19 -2.25
N THR A 319 -23.48 1.29 -3.46
CA THR A 319 -23.60 2.57 -4.18
C THR A 319 -24.54 3.53 -3.45
N ALA A 320 -25.66 3.02 -2.93
CA ALA A 320 -26.58 3.81 -2.13
C ALA A 320 -25.95 4.25 -0.81
N PHE A 321 -25.19 3.36 -0.16
CA PHE A 321 -24.43 3.65 1.06
C PHE A 321 -23.39 4.75 0.83
N VAL A 322 -22.52 4.60 -0.18
CA VAL A 322 -21.47 5.59 -0.54
C VAL A 322 -22.10 6.97 -0.80
N ASN A 323 -23.15 7.02 -1.62
CA ASN A 323 -23.85 8.27 -1.90
C ASN A 323 -24.48 8.91 -0.66
N ALA A 324 -24.93 8.10 0.28
CA ALA A 324 -25.51 8.60 1.53
C ALA A 324 -24.44 9.10 2.49
N MET A 325 -23.28 8.43 2.60
CA MET A 325 -22.13 8.93 3.35
C MET A 325 -21.60 10.25 2.81
N HIS A 326 -21.50 10.40 1.47
CA HIS A 326 -21.13 11.67 0.85
C HIS A 326 -22.14 12.79 1.16
N ALA A 327 -23.45 12.47 1.20
CA ALA A 327 -24.47 13.45 1.60
C ALA A 327 -24.35 13.88 3.06
N GLU A 328 -23.76 13.05 3.93
CA GLU A 328 -23.41 13.38 5.32
C GLU A 328 -22.12 14.18 5.44
N ASN A 329 -21.47 14.56 4.33
CA ASN A 329 -20.13 15.14 4.23
C ASN A 329 -19.03 14.23 4.80
N ILE A 330 -19.21 12.90 4.70
CA ILE A 330 -18.19 11.89 5.01
C ILE A 330 -17.66 11.33 3.69
N GLY A 331 -16.40 11.62 3.37
CA GLY A 331 -15.70 11.08 2.21
C GLY A 331 -15.36 9.61 2.44
N VAL A 332 -15.85 8.75 1.58
CA VAL A 332 -15.54 7.32 1.55
C VAL A 332 -15.03 6.94 0.16
N GLN A 333 -14.33 5.81 0.05
CA GLN A 333 -13.74 5.36 -1.21
C GLN A 333 -13.87 3.84 -1.34
N VAL A 334 -13.61 3.30 -2.53
CA VAL A 334 -13.55 1.86 -2.79
C VAL A 334 -12.13 1.49 -3.20
N HIS A 335 -11.46 0.68 -2.40
CA HIS A 335 -10.13 0.15 -2.67
C HIS A 335 -10.19 -1.38 -2.78
N TYR A 336 -10.23 -1.97 -3.99
CA TYR A 336 -10.17 -1.32 -5.30
C TYR A 336 -11.22 -1.92 -6.23
N VAL A 337 -11.44 -1.30 -7.40
CA VAL A 337 -12.10 -1.99 -8.51
C VAL A 337 -11.15 -3.11 -8.97
N PRO A 338 -11.56 -4.38 -8.99
CA PRO A 338 -10.69 -5.48 -9.39
C PRO A 338 -10.06 -5.25 -10.78
N LEU A 339 -8.77 -5.51 -10.90
CA LEU A 339 -8.01 -5.17 -12.09
C LEU A 339 -8.52 -5.84 -13.36
N HIS A 340 -9.03 -7.06 -13.26
CA HIS A 340 -9.61 -7.80 -14.39
C HIS A 340 -10.90 -7.17 -14.96
N PHE A 341 -11.53 -6.22 -14.26
CA PHE A 341 -12.67 -5.43 -14.78
C PHE A 341 -12.23 -4.28 -15.70
N HIS A 342 -10.94 -3.92 -15.70
CA HIS A 342 -10.47 -2.81 -16.51
C HIS A 342 -10.21 -3.21 -17.95
N PRO A 343 -10.60 -2.38 -18.95
CA PRO A 343 -10.43 -2.70 -20.38
C PRO A 343 -9.02 -3.11 -20.78
N PHE A 344 -8.00 -2.49 -20.16
CA PHE A 344 -6.59 -2.83 -20.44
C PHE A 344 -6.27 -4.31 -20.19
N PHE A 345 -6.70 -4.84 -19.04
CA PHE A 345 -6.44 -6.23 -18.69
C PHE A 345 -7.32 -7.20 -19.49
N GLN A 346 -8.57 -6.80 -19.78
CA GLN A 346 -9.47 -7.57 -20.62
C GLN A 346 -8.96 -7.70 -22.06
N GLU A 347 -8.58 -6.59 -22.68
CA GLU A 347 -8.14 -6.55 -24.07
C GLU A 347 -6.77 -7.19 -24.29
N LYS A 348 -5.83 -6.98 -23.33
CA LYS A 348 -4.46 -7.43 -23.48
C LYS A 348 -4.25 -8.88 -23.01
N TYR A 349 -4.89 -9.27 -21.90
CA TYR A 349 -4.64 -10.56 -21.24
C TYR A 349 -5.85 -11.50 -21.25
N GLY A 350 -7.00 -11.08 -21.78
CA GLY A 350 -8.19 -11.92 -21.94
C GLY A 350 -8.95 -12.19 -20.63
N TYR A 351 -8.78 -11.35 -19.61
CA TYR A 351 -9.55 -11.47 -18.38
C TYR A 351 -11.01 -11.08 -18.60
N GLU A 352 -11.91 -11.74 -17.86
CA GLU A 352 -13.36 -11.53 -17.93
C GLU A 352 -13.96 -11.52 -16.52
N GLU A 353 -15.12 -10.90 -16.37
CA GLU A 353 -15.95 -10.99 -15.16
C GLU A 353 -16.35 -12.44 -14.88
N GLY A 354 -16.30 -12.84 -13.58
CA GLY A 354 -16.58 -14.21 -13.14
C GLY A 354 -15.32 -15.09 -13.00
N MET A 355 -14.13 -14.60 -13.39
CA MET A 355 -12.90 -15.38 -13.28
C MET A 355 -12.34 -15.43 -11.84
N PHE A 356 -12.65 -14.41 -11.02
CA PHE A 356 -12.15 -14.27 -9.65
C PHE A 356 -13.30 -14.02 -8.66
N PRO A 357 -14.14 -15.04 -8.41
CA PRO A 357 -15.41 -14.88 -7.70
C PRO A 357 -15.26 -14.37 -6.26
N ASP A 358 -14.17 -14.70 -5.57
CA ASP A 358 -13.93 -14.23 -4.20
C ASP A 358 -13.59 -12.73 -4.17
N ALA A 359 -12.71 -12.26 -5.08
CA ALA A 359 -12.38 -10.85 -5.22
C ALA A 359 -13.58 -10.01 -5.69
N GLU A 360 -14.39 -10.55 -6.60
CA GLU A 360 -15.61 -9.92 -7.11
C GLU A 360 -16.66 -9.77 -6.01
N SER A 361 -16.89 -10.84 -5.23
CA SER A 361 -17.84 -10.82 -4.10
C SER A 361 -17.43 -9.79 -3.02
N VAL A 362 -16.15 -9.76 -2.65
CA VAL A 362 -15.63 -8.75 -1.70
C VAL A 362 -15.82 -7.34 -2.25
N TYR A 363 -15.50 -7.13 -3.53
CA TYR A 363 -15.63 -5.82 -4.18
C TYR A 363 -17.08 -5.31 -4.19
N GLU A 364 -18.08 -6.17 -4.33
CA GLU A 364 -19.50 -5.75 -4.37
C GLU A 364 -19.91 -4.94 -3.14
N GLY A 365 -19.40 -5.31 -1.96
CA GLY A 365 -19.72 -4.64 -0.69
C GLY A 365 -18.69 -3.62 -0.20
N LEU A 366 -17.50 -3.58 -0.79
CA LEU A 366 -16.32 -2.92 -0.23
C LEU A 366 -16.43 -1.40 -0.16
N VAL A 367 -16.20 -0.82 1.04
CA VAL A 367 -16.16 0.63 1.31
C VAL A 367 -15.08 0.94 2.33
N SER A 368 -14.15 1.84 2.00
CA SER A 368 -13.16 2.37 2.94
C SER A 368 -13.69 3.62 3.62
N LEU A 369 -13.80 3.57 4.94
CA LEU A 369 -14.17 4.70 5.79
C LEU A 369 -12.96 5.57 6.14
N PRO A 370 -13.16 6.85 6.56
CA PRO A 370 -12.06 7.70 6.98
C PRO A 370 -11.18 7.08 8.07
N LEU A 371 -9.86 7.04 7.82
CA LEU A 371 -8.87 6.58 8.79
C LEU A 371 -7.52 7.29 8.55
N PHE A 372 -7.20 8.29 9.37
CA PHE A 372 -5.90 8.97 9.33
C PHE A 372 -5.58 9.63 10.68
N PRO A 373 -4.30 9.88 11.02
CA PRO A 373 -3.89 10.32 12.35
C PRO A 373 -4.44 11.68 12.80
N GLU A 374 -4.73 12.61 11.86
CA GLU A 374 -5.26 13.94 12.17
C GLU A 374 -6.75 13.95 12.54
N MET A 375 -7.46 12.83 12.39
CA MET A 375 -8.85 12.75 12.85
C MET A 375 -8.95 12.96 14.35
N ASP A 376 -9.72 13.93 14.76
CA ASP A 376 -10.04 14.12 16.19
C ASP A 376 -11.22 13.22 16.63
N ASP A 377 -11.55 13.27 17.92
CA ASP A 377 -12.66 12.47 18.46
C ASP A 377 -14.03 12.90 17.94
N SER A 378 -14.16 14.13 17.44
CA SER A 378 -15.38 14.63 16.83
C SER A 378 -15.55 14.05 15.41
N ASP A 379 -14.46 13.97 14.64
CA ASP A 379 -14.45 13.34 13.33
C ASP A 379 -14.90 11.88 13.42
N VAL A 380 -14.31 11.11 14.35
CA VAL A 380 -14.67 9.71 14.58
C VAL A 380 -16.15 9.56 14.98
N ARG A 381 -16.64 10.43 15.90
CA ARG A 381 -18.07 10.42 16.27
C ARG A 381 -19.00 10.72 15.09
N ASP A 382 -18.60 11.63 14.21
CA ASP A 382 -19.41 11.98 13.03
C ASP A 382 -19.50 10.83 12.03
N VAL A 383 -18.38 10.11 11.77
CA VAL A 383 -18.40 8.90 10.94
C VAL A 383 -19.31 7.84 11.55
N VAL A 384 -19.16 7.55 12.86
CA VAL A 384 -20.02 6.59 13.57
C VAL A 384 -21.49 7.01 13.51
N ARG A 385 -21.78 8.29 13.70
CA ARG A 385 -23.15 8.83 13.63
C ARG A 385 -23.75 8.68 12.24
N ALA A 386 -22.99 8.98 11.18
CA ALA A 386 -23.44 8.84 9.80
C ALA A 386 -23.84 7.38 9.49
N VAL A 387 -22.94 6.42 9.76
CA VAL A 387 -23.20 4.99 9.55
C VAL A 387 -24.43 4.52 10.35
N ARG A 388 -24.52 4.87 11.63
CA ARG A 388 -25.66 4.48 12.49
C ARG A 388 -26.98 5.11 12.07
N ARG A 389 -26.96 6.33 11.52
CA ARG A 389 -28.17 6.94 10.91
C ARG A 389 -28.65 6.15 9.71
N LEU A 390 -27.72 5.75 8.85
CA LEU A 390 -28.05 4.93 7.68
C LEU A 390 -28.59 3.56 8.09
N ALA A 391 -27.96 2.88 9.04
CA ALA A 391 -28.42 1.61 9.56
C ALA A 391 -29.87 1.68 10.11
N ARG A 392 -30.21 2.72 10.87
CA ARG A 392 -31.58 2.90 11.39
C ARG A 392 -32.60 3.27 10.30
N HIS A 393 -32.14 3.87 9.21
CA HIS A 393 -33.03 4.28 8.13
C HIS A 393 -33.41 3.11 7.23
N HIS A 394 -32.52 2.15 7.06
CA HIS A 394 -32.65 1.01 6.17
C HIS A 394 -33.10 -0.28 6.89
N GLY A 395 -32.73 -0.45 8.18
CA GLY A 395 -33.20 -1.54 9.07
C GLY A 395 -34.44 -1.11 9.83
#